data_e8a9cabf173047a8e8f8488712715576
#
_entry.id   e8a9cabf173047a8e8f8488712715576
#
_cell.length_a   1.000
_cell.length_b   1.000
_cell.length_c   1.000
_cell.angle_alpha   90.00
_cell.angle_beta   90.00
_cell.angle_gamma   90.00
#
_symmetry.space_group_name_H-M   'P 1'
#
loop_
_entity.id
_entity.type
_entity.pdbx_description
1 polymer ?
#
loop_
_entity_poly.entity_id
_entity_poly.type
_entity_poly.pdbx_seq_one_letter_code
_entity_poly.pdbx_strand_id
1 'polypeptide(L)'
;TKKAAEFYKRLVTNQSTRFVGVRGIMKQKLSEGDTDTARKLAEKALALRPKHEEVQDTLLKLQAQAEDWSGARSTLSTKLKTGTLPRDVFKRRDAVLALSAAGAIVEEGASLKQQEQAIEANRLSPDLIPAAVMAAKAYIAKGKKRSAVQILKKAWGVQPHPDLAHAFASIEPEETAQQRVARFGKLSKLQPRHIETRLVMAELLIVAEDFPEARRMLGDLAENAQDARALTLMAAIERGEGSSDAVVQGWLARALNAPRGPQWVCDCCNHIHADWAPVCEHCSSFDTLSWAAPETSETAITTGVRMLPLIVGSLPEPEVINDDIEDAEVVVSEAELEGATVGEAEAK
;
A
#
# COMPACT_ATOMS: atom_id res chain seq x y z
N THR A 1 12.63 -4.13 37.85
CA THR A 1 13.49 -4.74 38.92
C THR A 1 12.61 -5.53 39.88
N LYS A 2 13.07 -6.68 40.42
CA LYS A 2 12.31 -7.55 41.37
C LYS A 2 11.76 -6.75 42.56
N LYS A 3 12.54 -5.80 43.09
CA LYS A 3 12.10 -4.91 44.21
C LYS A 3 10.88 -4.05 43.86
N ALA A 4 10.80 -3.51 42.62
CA ALA A 4 9.64 -2.73 42.20
C ALA A 4 8.39 -3.58 42.09
N ALA A 5 8.50 -4.84 41.60
CA ALA A 5 7.39 -5.79 41.54
C ALA A 5 6.79 -6.11 42.94
N GLU A 6 7.65 -6.34 43.93
CA GLU A 6 7.20 -6.58 45.33
C GLU A 6 6.50 -5.35 45.93
N PHE A 7 7.04 -4.17 45.66
CA PHE A 7 6.43 -2.91 46.10
C PHE A 7 5.04 -2.74 45.49
N TYR A 8 4.89 -2.91 44.15
CA TYR A 8 3.57 -2.81 43.50
C TYR A 8 2.59 -3.87 43.99
N LYS A 9 3.03 -5.11 44.27
CA LYS A 9 2.17 -6.15 44.84
C LYS A 9 1.60 -5.73 46.22
N ARG A 10 2.40 -5.09 47.06
CA ARG A 10 1.93 -4.55 48.36
C ARG A 10 0.90 -3.42 48.17
N LEU A 11 1.08 -2.57 47.15
CA LEU A 11 0.12 -1.50 46.86
C LEU A 11 -1.24 -1.99 46.36
N VAL A 12 -1.31 -3.19 45.76
CA VAL A 12 -2.56 -3.80 45.27
C VAL A 12 -3.45 -4.23 46.44
N THR A 13 -2.88 -4.59 47.58
CA THR A 13 -3.65 -5.09 48.75
C THR A 13 -4.47 -4.00 49.42
N ASN A 14 -4.05 -2.75 49.36
CA ASN A 14 -4.75 -1.62 49.96
C ASN A 14 -5.65 -0.93 48.94
N GLN A 15 -6.90 -0.70 49.32
CA GLN A 15 -7.91 -0.10 48.39
C GLN A 15 -7.54 1.28 47.87
N SER A 16 -6.91 2.14 48.69
CA SER A 16 -6.52 3.49 48.29
C SER A 16 -5.36 3.54 47.28
N THR A 17 -4.47 2.54 47.34
CA THR A 17 -3.26 2.46 46.47
C THR A 17 -3.40 1.41 45.38
N ARG A 18 -4.46 0.63 45.37
CA ARG A 18 -4.71 -0.49 44.42
C ARG A 18 -4.50 -0.07 42.97
N PHE A 19 -5.04 1.05 42.55
CA PHE A 19 -4.86 1.56 41.19
C PHE A 19 -3.38 1.75 40.83
N VAL A 20 -2.61 2.38 41.71
CA VAL A 20 -1.18 2.62 41.49
C VAL A 20 -0.41 1.31 41.37
N GLY A 21 -0.74 0.32 42.25
CA GLY A 21 -0.14 -1.00 42.19
C GLY A 21 -0.43 -1.74 40.89
N VAL A 22 -1.70 -1.80 40.49
CA VAL A 22 -2.12 -2.44 39.22
C VAL A 22 -1.45 -1.78 38.01
N ARG A 23 -1.45 -0.44 37.94
CA ARG A 23 -0.79 0.32 36.86
C ARG A 23 0.73 0.07 36.84
N GLY A 24 1.36 0.00 38.03
CA GLY A 24 2.80 -0.28 38.12
C GLY A 24 3.17 -1.67 37.60
N ILE A 25 2.39 -2.70 37.95
CA ILE A 25 2.58 -4.06 37.44
C ILE A 25 2.30 -4.11 35.94
N MET A 26 1.25 -3.44 35.46
CA MET A 26 0.93 -3.34 34.02
C MET A 26 2.14 -2.80 33.23
N LYS A 27 2.73 -1.67 33.66
CA LYS A 27 3.92 -1.10 33.01
C LYS A 27 5.11 -2.04 33.02
N GLN A 28 5.31 -2.76 34.13
CA GLN A 28 6.37 -3.75 34.23
C GLN A 28 6.13 -4.91 33.23
N LYS A 29 4.91 -5.41 33.12
CA LYS A 29 4.56 -6.48 32.18
C LYS A 29 4.75 -6.04 30.71
N LEU A 30 4.42 -4.78 30.40
CA LEU A 30 4.73 -4.20 29.09
C LEU A 30 6.23 -4.19 28.80
N SER A 31 7.05 -3.81 29.77
CA SER A 31 8.52 -3.80 29.60
C SER A 31 9.14 -5.21 29.51
N GLU A 32 8.43 -6.24 30.00
CA GLU A 32 8.78 -7.66 29.90
C GLU A 32 8.28 -8.30 28.58
N GLY A 33 7.50 -7.57 27.77
CA GLY A 33 6.87 -8.10 26.55
C GLY A 33 5.62 -8.98 26.81
N ASP A 34 5.16 -9.10 28.06
CA ASP A 34 3.97 -9.86 28.43
C ASP A 34 2.70 -9.03 28.21
N THR A 35 2.32 -8.90 26.93
CA THR A 35 1.20 -8.07 26.47
C THR A 35 -0.16 -8.61 26.94
N ASP A 36 -0.35 -9.92 27.05
CA ASP A 36 -1.60 -10.53 27.50
C ASP A 36 -1.89 -10.22 28.96
N THR A 37 -0.90 -10.38 29.85
CA THR A 37 -1.05 -10.03 31.26
C THR A 37 -1.22 -8.52 31.42
N ALA A 38 -0.48 -7.71 30.63
CA ALA A 38 -0.61 -6.26 30.65
C ALA A 38 -2.01 -5.82 30.25
N ARG A 39 -2.65 -6.44 29.22
CA ARG A 39 -4.03 -6.17 28.80
C ARG A 39 -5.03 -6.43 29.93
N LYS A 40 -4.96 -7.61 30.57
CA LYS A 40 -5.83 -7.94 31.69
C LYS A 40 -5.68 -6.99 32.90
N LEU A 41 -4.46 -6.50 33.13
CA LEU A 41 -4.18 -5.51 34.17
C LEU A 41 -4.69 -4.10 33.76
N ALA A 42 -4.60 -3.74 32.48
CA ALA A 42 -5.16 -2.49 31.97
C ALA A 42 -6.68 -2.45 32.11
N GLU A 43 -7.38 -3.55 31.83
CA GLU A 43 -8.83 -3.68 32.05
C GLU A 43 -9.20 -3.48 33.54
N LYS A 44 -8.44 -4.10 34.45
CA LYS A 44 -8.63 -3.90 35.89
C LYS A 44 -8.34 -2.47 36.33
N ALA A 45 -7.29 -1.86 35.79
CA ALA A 45 -6.97 -0.47 36.09
C ALA A 45 -8.04 0.49 35.57
N LEU A 46 -8.59 0.26 34.36
CA LEU A 46 -9.67 1.03 33.78
C LEU A 46 -10.96 0.93 34.63
N ALA A 47 -11.30 -0.27 35.13
CA ALA A 47 -12.43 -0.48 36.04
C ALA A 47 -12.27 0.30 37.36
N LEU A 48 -11.04 0.44 37.88
CA LEU A 48 -10.76 1.25 39.08
C LEU A 48 -10.81 2.76 38.81
N ARG A 49 -10.32 3.21 37.67
CA ARG A 49 -10.29 4.63 37.27
C ARG A 49 -10.64 4.82 35.79
N PRO A 50 -11.93 4.87 35.44
CA PRO A 50 -12.38 4.96 34.04
C PRO A 50 -11.92 6.21 33.29
N LYS A 51 -11.62 7.32 33.99
CA LYS A 51 -11.17 8.59 33.38
C LYS A 51 -9.66 8.69 33.16
N HIS A 52 -8.88 7.64 33.51
CA HIS A 52 -7.42 7.72 33.40
C HIS A 52 -6.96 7.50 31.96
N GLU A 53 -6.60 8.57 31.29
CA GLU A 53 -6.31 8.61 29.84
C GLU A 53 -5.19 7.65 29.44
N GLU A 54 -4.05 7.64 30.13
CA GLU A 54 -2.92 6.74 29.85
C GLU A 54 -3.32 5.24 29.88
N VAL A 55 -4.20 4.86 30.82
CA VAL A 55 -4.70 3.47 30.92
C VAL A 55 -5.64 3.16 29.75
N GLN A 56 -6.50 4.12 29.39
CA GLN A 56 -7.39 3.97 28.23
C GLN A 56 -6.58 3.80 26.94
N ASP A 57 -5.54 4.62 26.72
CA ASP A 57 -4.68 4.55 25.53
C ASP A 57 -3.89 3.26 25.48
N THR A 58 -3.32 2.85 26.62
CA THR A 58 -2.60 1.57 26.73
C THR A 58 -3.52 0.40 26.43
N LEU A 59 -4.73 0.37 27.00
CA LEU A 59 -5.68 -0.71 26.75
C LEU A 59 -6.14 -0.76 25.30
N LEU A 60 -6.48 0.40 24.72
CA LEU A 60 -6.89 0.47 23.32
C LEU A 60 -5.78 -0.07 22.40
N LYS A 61 -4.53 0.33 22.64
CA LYS A 61 -3.37 -0.16 21.88
C LYS A 61 -3.23 -1.69 22.00
N LEU A 62 -3.27 -2.23 23.21
CA LEU A 62 -3.13 -3.67 23.46
C LEU A 62 -4.29 -4.48 22.85
N GLN A 63 -5.52 -3.97 22.92
CA GLN A 63 -6.68 -4.58 22.28
C GLN A 63 -6.57 -4.59 20.76
N ALA A 64 -6.13 -3.48 20.17
CA ALA A 64 -5.90 -3.39 18.72
C ALA A 64 -4.78 -4.34 18.25
N GLN A 65 -3.69 -4.46 19.01
CA GLN A 65 -2.59 -5.40 18.71
C GLN A 65 -3.03 -6.88 18.83
N ALA A 66 -3.95 -7.16 19.74
CA ALA A 66 -4.51 -8.51 19.94
C ALA A 66 -5.72 -8.79 19.02
N GLU A 67 -6.04 -7.88 18.09
CA GLU A 67 -7.21 -7.97 17.21
C GLU A 67 -8.56 -8.09 17.95
N ASP A 68 -8.59 -7.68 19.22
CA ASP A 68 -9.84 -7.60 19.99
C ASP A 68 -10.59 -6.29 19.62
N TRP A 69 -11.12 -6.27 18.41
CA TRP A 69 -11.83 -5.11 17.86
C TRP A 69 -13.06 -4.72 18.67
N SER A 70 -13.72 -5.71 19.26
CA SER A 70 -14.89 -5.55 20.13
C SER A 70 -14.53 -4.82 21.42
N GLY A 71 -13.50 -5.31 22.11
CA GLY A 71 -12.97 -4.68 23.31
C GLY A 71 -12.44 -3.28 23.04
N ALA A 72 -11.72 -3.08 21.92
CA ALA A 72 -11.21 -1.79 21.51
C ALA A 72 -12.33 -0.75 21.27
N ARG A 73 -13.43 -1.14 20.62
CA ARG A 73 -14.63 -0.27 20.44
C ARG A 73 -15.28 0.10 21.77
N SER A 74 -15.34 -0.84 22.72
CA SER A 74 -15.85 -0.58 24.08
C SER A 74 -14.97 0.41 24.84
N THR A 75 -13.64 0.26 24.78
CA THR A 75 -12.67 1.20 25.38
C THR A 75 -12.77 2.58 24.71
N LEU A 76 -12.87 2.65 23.39
CA LEU A 76 -13.04 3.88 22.64
C LEU A 76 -14.34 4.63 23.04
N SER A 77 -15.43 3.89 23.21
CA SER A 77 -16.71 4.44 23.70
C SER A 77 -16.60 5.00 25.13
N THR A 78 -15.79 4.36 25.97
CA THR A 78 -15.50 4.85 27.32
C THR A 78 -14.71 6.15 27.26
N LYS A 79 -13.71 6.26 26.39
CA LYS A 79 -12.94 7.50 26.15
C LYS A 79 -13.87 8.67 25.75
N LEU A 80 -14.82 8.42 24.86
CA LEU A 80 -15.79 9.44 24.44
C LEU A 80 -16.69 9.88 25.62
N LYS A 81 -17.23 8.91 26.39
CA LYS A 81 -18.09 9.20 27.55
C LYS A 81 -17.37 9.94 28.66
N THR A 82 -16.09 9.70 28.85
CA THR A 82 -15.26 10.36 29.85
C THR A 82 -14.72 11.73 29.42
N GLY A 83 -14.95 12.11 28.17
CA GLY A 83 -14.53 13.41 27.62
C GLY A 83 -13.03 13.46 27.28
N THR A 84 -12.34 12.31 27.23
CA THR A 84 -10.90 12.23 26.90
C THR A 84 -10.64 12.07 25.40
N LEU A 85 -11.69 12.07 24.56
CA LEU A 85 -11.57 11.93 23.11
C LEU A 85 -12.56 12.85 22.38
N PRO A 86 -12.10 13.70 21.42
CA PRO A 86 -12.97 14.47 20.53
C PRO A 86 -13.88 13.58 19.68
N ARG A 87 -15.06 14.09 19.30
CA ARG A 87 -16.07 13.29 18.57
C ARG A 87 -15.66 12.92 17.15
N ASP A 88 -14.93 13.78 16.48
CA ASP A 88 -14.40 13.55 15.13
C ASP A 88 -13.34 12.43 15.15
N VAL A 89 -12.39 12.49 16.09
CA VAL A 89 -11.39 11.44 16.31
C VAL A 89 -12.06 10.11 16.71
N PHE A 90 -13.09 10.18 17.56
CA PHE A 90 -13.87 8.97 17.89
C PHE A 90 -14.48 8.34 16.65
N LYS A 91 -15.15 9.10 15.80
CA LYS A 91 -15.79 8.59 14.57
C LYS A 91 -14.76 7.93 13.64
N ARG A 92 -13.61 8.57 13.45
CA ARG A 92 -12.52 8.04 12.62
C ARG A 92 -12.01 6.73 13.17
N ARG A 93 -11.64 6.67 14.45
CA ARG A 93 -11.12 5.46 15.09
C ARG A 93 -12.15 4.34 15.20
N ASP A 94 -13.42 4.66 15.44
CA ASP A 94 -14.52 3.68 15.43
C ASP A 94 -14.74 3.09 14.04
N ALA A 95 -14.58 3.90 12.98
CA ALA A 95 -14.61 3.44 11.59
C ALA A 95 -13.46 2.47 11.30
N VAL A 96 -12.23 2.78 11.75
CA VAL A 96 -11.08 1.89 11.62
C VAL A 96 -11.33 0.56 12.31
N LEU A 97 -11.83 0.57 13.57
CA LEU A 97 -12.15 -0.65 14.31
C LEU A 97 -13.28 -1.46 13.68
N ALA A 98 -14.32 -0.78 13.16
CA ALA A 98 -15.41 -1.45 12.45
C ALA A 98 -14.93 -2.11 11.15
N LEU A 99 -14.04 -1.44 10.43
CA LEU A 99 -13.41 -1.96 9.21
C LEU A 99 -12.54 -3.19 9.51
N SER A 100 -11.72 -3.10 10.56
CA SER A 100 -10.86 -4.21 11.00
C SER A 100 -11.68 -5.43 11.44
N ALA A 101 -12.80 -5.20 12.13
CA ALA A 101 -13.74 -6.27 12.50
C ALA A 101 -14.45 -6.91 11.29
N ALA A 102 -14.58 -6.18 10.18
CA ALA A 102 -15.10 -6.73 8.92
C ALA A 102 -14.11 -7.71 8.26
N GLY A 103 -12.85 -7.64 8.66
CA GLY A 103 -11.75 -8.39 8.04
C GLY A 103 -11.27 -7.73 6.75
N ALA A 104 -10.10 -8.14 6.23
CA ALA A 104 -9.51 -7.62 4.97
C ALA A 104 -10.35 -7.96 3.72
N ILE A 105 -11.67 -7.98 3.80
CA ILE A 105 -12.44 -8.83 2.99
C ILE A 105 -13.68 -8.19 2.44
N VAL A 106 -13.61 -8.00 1.21
CA VAL A 106 -14.72 -8.40 0.37
C VAL A 106 -14.14 -9.27 -0.73
N GLU A 107 -13.67 -10.43 -0.35
CA GLU A 107 -13.50 -11.55 -1.25
C GLU A 107 -14.89 -12.10 -1.61
N GLU A 108 -15.00 -12.77 -2.75
CA GLU A 108 -16.20 -13.47 -3.15
C GLU A 108 -16.62 -14.43 -2.01
N GLY A 109 -17.77 -14.17 -1.39
CA GLY A 109 -18.25 -14.95 -0.25
C GLY A 109 -18.31 -14.24 1.11
N ALA A 110 -17.97 -12.94 1.18
CA ALA A 110 -18.11 -12.18 2.42
C ALA A 110 -19.52 -12.27 3.00
N SER A 111 -19.61 -12.57 4.31
CA SER A 111 -20.89 -12.67 5.00
C SER A 111 -21.66 -11.35 4.98
N LEU A 112 -22.99 -11.40 5.06
CA LEU A 112 -23.83 -10.19 5.14
C LEU A 112 -23.40 -9.27 6.28
N LYS A 113 -22.98 -9.84 7.40
CA LYS A 113 -22.49 -9.09 8.57
C LYS A 113 -21.23 -8.27 8.25
N GLN A 114 -20.27 -8.86 7.53
CA GLN A 114 -19.03 -8.18 7.13
C GLN A 114 -19.33 -7.03 6.16
N GLN A 115 -20.22 -7.25 5.20
CA GLN A 115 -20.67 -6.21 4.27
C GLN A 115 -21.34 -5.03 4.99
N GLU A 116 -22.16 -5.30 6.00
CA GLU A 116 -22.81 -4.27 6.81
C GLU A 116 -21.80 -3.48 7.66
N GLN A 117 -20.81 -4.16 8.24
CA GLN A 117 -19.73 -3.51 8.99
C GLN A 117 -18.88 -2.58 8.10
N ALA A 118 -18.56 -2.99 6.88
CA ALA A 118 -17.84 -2.14 5.92
C ALA A 118 -18.66 -0.88 5.55
N ILE A 119 -19.96 -1.04 5.33
CA ILE A 119 -20.86 0.09 5.05
C ILE A 119 -20.96 1.01 6.27
N GLU A 120 -21.04 0.46 7.49
CA GLU A 120 -21.06 1.24 8.72
C GLU A 120 -19.75 2.03 8.90
N ALA A 121 -18.60 1.40 8.67
CA ALA A 121 -17.30 2.05 8.74
C ALA A 121 -17.22 3.27 7.81
N ASN A 122 -17.67 3.13 6.56
CA ASN A 122 -17.73 4.26 5.62
C ASN A 122 -18.71 5.35 6.06
N ARG A 123 -19.82 5.00 6.71
CA ARG A 123 -20.77 5.99 7.24
C ARG A 123 -20.15 6.80 8.37
N LEU A 124 -19.32 6.19 9.21
CA LEU A 124 -18.64 6.85 10.33
C LEU A 124 -17.52 7.79 9.85
N SER A 125 -16.73 7.35 8.86
CA SER A 125 -15.64 8.12 8.27
C SER A 125 -15.63 7.96 6.74
N PRO A 126 -16.37 8.82 6.02
CA PRO A 126 -16.48 8.73 4.56
C PRO A 126 -15.20 9.07 3.80
N ASP A 127 -14.24 9.69 4.47
CA ASP A 127 -12.91 10.07 4.01
C ASP A 127 -11.88 8.94 4.20
N LEU A 128 -12.20 7.91 4.97
CA LEU A 128 -11.35 6.73 5.14
C LEU A 128 -11.35 5.88 3.86
N ILE A 129 -10.28 5.99 3.07
CA ILE A 129 -10.16 5.34 1.75
C ILE A 129 -10.47 3.85 1.80
N PRO A 130 -9.86 3.03 2.69
CA PRO A 130 -10.15 1.60 2.76
C PRO A 130 -11.62 1.30 3.09
N ALA A 131 -12.25 2.11 3.95
CA ALA A 131 -13.67 1.96 4.27
C ALA A 131 -14.57 2.27 3.06
N ALA A 132 -14.23 3.30 2.28
CA ALA A 132 -14.94 3.63 1.05
C ALA A 132 -14.83 2.52 -0.01
N VAL A 133 -13.62 1.96 -0.17
CA VAL A 133 -13.36 0.82 -1.09
C VAL A 133 -14.17 -0.40 -0.68
N MET A 134 -14.11 -0.80 0.59
CA MET A 134 -14.82 -2.00 1.06
C MET A 134 -16.34 -1.83 1.03
N ALA A 135 -16.85 -0.65 1.39
CA ALA A 135 -18.27 -0.36 1.29
C ALA A 135 -18.74 -0.36 -0.17
N ALA A 136 -17.95 0.15 -1.10
CA ALA A 136 -18.26 0.10 -2.52
C ALA A 136 -18.32 -1.34 -3.03
N LYS A 137 -17.33 -2.18 -2.70
CA LYS A 137 -17.32 -3.61 -3.03
C LYS A 137 -18.55 -4.32 -2.45
N ALA A 138 -18.91 -4.02 -1.19
CA ALA A 138 -20.13 -4.56 -0.56
C ALA A 138 -21.42 -4.15 -1.30
N TYR A 139 -21.52 -2.92 -1.79
CA TYR A 139 -22.65 -2.47 -2.60
C TYR A 139 -22.67 -3.10 -4.00
N ILE A 140 -21.50 -3.31 -4.61
CA ILE A 140 -21.38 -4.01 -5.89
C ILE A 140 -21.89 -5.46 -5.76
N ALA A 141 -21.44 -6.18 -4.72
CA ALA A 141 -21.89 -7.53 -4.41
C ALA A 141 -23.41 -7.62 -4.17
N LYS A 142 -24.03 -6.57 -3.63
CA LYS A 142 -25.48 -6.43 -3.45
C LYS A 142 -26.21 -5.95 -4.73
N GLY A 143 -25.54 -5.80 -5.87
CA GLY A 143 -26.11 -5.25 -7.10
C GLY A 143 -26.48 -3.75 -7.04
N LYS A 144 -26.09 -3.04 -5.99
CA LYS A 144 -26.41 -1.62 -5.76
C LYS A 144 -25.36 -0.68 -6.35
N LYS A 145 -25.07 -0.79 -7.65
CA LYS A 145 -24.04 -0.02 -8.37
C LYS A 145 -24.11 1.51 -8.12
N ARG A 146 -25.33 2.09 -8.08
CA ARG A 146 -25.52 3.53 -7.84
C ARG A 146 -24.95 3.97 -6.46
N SER A 147 -25.15 3.17 -5.42
CA SER A 147 -24.63 3.46 -4.07
C SER A 147 -23.11 3.36 -4.05
N ALA A 148 -22.51 2.37 -4.71
CA ALA A 148 -21.07 2.25 -4.87
C ALA A 148 -20.48 3.49 -5.56
N VAL A 149 -21.08 3.94 -6.67
CA VAL A 149 -20.65 5.17 -7.37
C VAL A 149 -20.67 6.38 -6.44
N GLN A 150 -21.73 6.56 -5.65
CA GLN A 150 -21.86 7.71 -4.75
C GLN A 150 -20.77 7.72 -3.68
N ILE A 151 -20.49 6.57 -3.06
CA ILE A 151 -19.44 6.45 -2.03
C ILE A 151 -18.08 6.79 -2.63
N LEU A 152 -17.73 6.16 -3.75
CA LEU A 152 -16.43 6.37 -4.38
C LEU A 152 -16.24 7.81 -4.87
N LYS A 153 -17.28 8.44 -5.42
CA LYS A 153 -17.24 9.86 -5.79
C LYS A 153 -17.02 10.77 -4.59
N LYS A 154 -17.67 10.48 -3.47
CA LYS A 154 -17.49 11.26 -2.23
C LYS A 154 -16.06 11.14 -1.70
N ALA A 155 -15.52 9.93 -1.64
CA ALA A 155 -14.14 9.70 -1.20
C ALA A 155 -13.12 10.34 -2.16
N TRP A 156 -13.32 10.19 -3.48
CA TRP A 156 -12.47 10.83 -4.50
C TRP A 156 -12.46 12.35 -4.41
N GLY A 157 -13.59 12.95 -4.08
CA GLY A 157 -13.69 14.40 -3.89
C GLY A 157 -12.88 14.93 -2.72
N VAL A 158 -12.57 14.07 -1.74
CA VAL A 158 -11.69 14.40 -0.60
C VAL A 158 -10.23 14.12 -0.95
N GLN A 159 -9.94 12.89 -1.37
CA GLN A 159 -8.58 12.45 -1.70
C GLN A 159 -8.64 11.38 -2.79
N PRO A 160 -8.24 11.72 -4.04
CA PRO A 160 -8.04 10.72 -5.10
C PRO A 160 -6.99 9.69 -4.69
N HIS A 161 -7.28 8.40 -4.95
CA HIS A 161 -6.43 7.29 -4.56
C HIS A 161 -6.54 6.12 -5.57
N PRO A 162 -5.45 5.39 -5.86
CA PRO A 162 -5.48 4.25 -6.78
C PRO A 162 -6.56 3.22 -6.45
N ASP A 163 -6.71 2.84 -5.17
CA ASP A 163 -7.70 1.84 -4.75
C ASP A 163 -9.14 2.27 -5.00
N LEU A 164 -9.42 3.59 -4.90
CA LEU A 164 -10.74 4.13 -5.26
C LEU A 164 -10.99 4.01 -6.77
N ALA A 165 -9.94 4.21 -7.60
CA ALA A 165 -10.01 4.02 -9.05
C ALA A 165 -10.26 2.56 -9.39
N HIS A 166 -9.55 1.62 -8.78
CA HIS A 166 -9.75 0.19 -8.94
C HIS A 166 -11.17 -0.25 -8.55
N ALA A 167 -11.65 0.21 -7.38
CA ALA A 167 -13.01 -0.07 -6.95
C ALA A 167 -14.06 0.57 -7.88
N PHE A 168 -13.77 1.73 -8.48
CA PHE A 168 -14.65 2.37 -9.44
C PHE A 168 -14.67 1.59 -10.77
N ALA A 169 -13.52 1.08 -11.23
CA ALA A 169 -13.42 0.23 -12.41
C ALA A 169 -14.25 -1.05 -12.25
N SER A 170 -14.21 -1.69 -11.09
CA SER A 170 -14.91 -2.95 -10.81
C SER A 170 -16.46 -2.86 -10.80
N ILE A 171 -17.05 -1.64 -10.85
CA ILE A 171 -18.51 -1.46 -10.95
C ILE A 171 -19.04 -1.97 -12.29
N GLU A 172 -18.29 -1.77 -13.38
CA GLU A 172 -18.64 -2.18 -14.75
C GLU A 172 -17.43 -2.90 -15.37
N PRO A 173 -17.22 -4.19 -15.06
CA PRO A 173 -16.05 -4.91 -15.53
C PRO A 173 -16.03 -5.12 -17.05
N GLU A 174 -17.21 -5.25 -17.68
CA GLU A 174 -17.37 -5.58 -19.10
C GLU A 174 -17.38 -4.34 -20.02
N GLU A 175 -17.16 -3.13 -19.50
CA GLU A 175 -17.15 -1.92 -20.33
C GLU A 175 -15.92 -1.88 -21.25
N THR A 176 -16.07 -1.29 -22.45
CA THR A 176 -14.95 -1.03 -23.34
C THR A 176 -14.02 0.03 -22.79
N ALA A 177 -12.78 0.13 -23.30
CA ALA A 177 -11.81 1.15 -22.87
C ALA A 177 -12.38 2.58 -23.02
N GLN A 178 -13.03 2.88 -24.15
CA GLN A 178 -13.64 4.19 -24.40
C GLN A 178 -14.81 4.48 -23.44
N GLN A 179 -15.65 3.48 -23.14
CA GLN A 179 -16.74 3.63 -22.16
C GLN A 179 -16.17 3.89 -20.76
N ARG A 180 -15.08 3.21 -20.39
CA ARG A 180 -14.36 3.42 -19.12
C ARG A 180 -13.81 4.82 -19.02
N VAL A 181 -13.13 5.33 -20.04
CA VAL A 181 -12.65 6.71 -20.11
C VAL A 181 -13.80 7.70 -19.92
N ALA A 182 -14.91 7.53 -20.63
CA ALA A 182 -16.08 8.41 -20.52
C ALA A 182 -16.70 8.38 -19.10
N ARG A 183 -16.72 7.22 -18.45
CA ARG A 183 -17.23 7.05 -17.08
C ARG A 183 -16.31 7.71 -16.05
N PHE A 184 -15.01 7.50 -16.16
CA PHE A 184 -13.98 8.11 -15.31
C PHE A 184 -13.88 9.62 -15.51
N GLY A 185 -14.20 10.14 -16.69
CA GLY A 185 -14.35 11.58 -16.94
C GLY A 185 -15.34 12.29 -16.02
N LYS A 186 -16.34 11.56 -15.46
CA LYS A 186 -17.25 12.09 -14.44
C LYS A 186 -16.60 12.12 -13.05
N LEU A 187 -15.66 11.22 -12.78
CA LEU A 187 -14.90 11.18 -11.53
C LEU A 187 -13.80 12.23 -11.53
N SER A 188 -13.09 12.39 -12.65
CA SER A 188 -11.98 13.33 -12.80
C SER A 188 -12.39 14.79 -12.62
N LYS A 189 -13.64 15.14 -12.97
CA LYS A 189 -14.19 16.49 -12.76
C LYS A 189 -14.25 16.94 -11.30
N LEU A 190 -14.18 16.02 -10.34
CA LEU A 190 -14.22 16.34 -8.91
C LEU A 190 -12.89 16.93 -8.43
N GLN A 191 -11.77 16.41 -8.96
CA GLN A 191 -10.42 16.84 -8.60
C GLN A 191 -9.51 16.85 -9.86
N PRO A 192 -9.78 17.72 -10.87
CA PRO A 192 -9.16 17.62 -12.18
C PRO A 192 -7.65 17.91 -12.19
N ARG A 193 -7.15 18.66 -11.20
CA ARG A 193 -5.72 19.02 -11.09
C ARG A 193 -4.93 18.10 -10.19
N HIS A 194 -5.59 17.17 -9.49
CA HIS A 194 -4.92 16.26 -8.58
C HIS A 194 -4.04 15.28 -9.38
N ILE A 195 -2.82 15.03 -8.90
CA ILE A 195 -1.83 14.17 -9.58
C ILE A 195 -2.43 12.79 -9.88
N GLU A 196 -3.04 12.14 -8.89
CA GLU A 196 -3.65 10.82 -9.06
C GLU A 196 -4.76 10.82 -10.13
N THR A 197 -5.56 11.87 -10.21
CA THR A 197 -6.60 11.99 -11.25
C THR A 197 -5.99 12.03 -12.64
N ARG A 198 -4.91 12.79 -12.81
CA ARG A 198 -4.20 12.90 -14.08
C ARG A 198 -3.53 11.59 -14.48
N LEU A 199 -2.88 10.91 -13.53
CA LEU A 199 -2.24 9.61 -13.75
C LEU A 199 -3.25 8.54 -14.16
N VAL A 200 -4.34 8.39 -13.41
CA VAL A 200 -5.40 7.40 -13.72
C VAL A 200 -6.05 7.69 -15.08
N MET A 201 -6.32 8.95 -15.42
CA MET A 201 -6.88 9.29 -16.72
C MET A 201 -5.89 9.01 -17.85
N ALA A 202 -4.61 9.28 -17.66
CA ALA A 202 -3.58 8.96 -18.66
C ALA A 202 -3.47 7.44 -18.87
N GLU A 203 -3.50 6.62 -17.80
CA GLU A 203 -3.53 5.15 -17.91
C GLU A 203 -4.72 4.66 -18.72
N LEU A 204 -5.91 5.17 -18.44
CA LEU A 204 -7.13 4.76 -19.14
C LEU A 204 -7.11 5.17 -20.62
N LEU A 205 -6.56 6.33 -20.94
CA LEU A 205 -6.42 6.80 -22.31
C LEU A 205 -5.38 5.99 -23.10
N ILE A 206 -4.28 5.57 -22.45
CA ILE A 206 -3.31 4.65 -23.05
C ILE A 206 -3.98 3.32 -23.41
N VAL A 207 -4.80 2.75 -22.50
CA VAL A 207 -5.56 1.52 -22.77
C VAL A 207 -6.59 1.72 -23.88
N ALA A 208 -7.11 2.92 -24.05
CA ALA A 208 -8.02 3.29 -25.15
C ALA A 208 -7.27 3.70 -26.44
N GLU A 209 -5.95 3.61 -26.48
CA GLU A 209 -5.07 3.98 -27.57
C GLU A 209 -5.18 5.47 -28.00
N ASP A 210 -5.66 6.32 -27.09
CA ASP A 210 -5.68 7.79 -27.28
C ASP A 210 -4.43 8.42 -26.67
N PHE A 211 -3.28 8.18 -27.28
CA PHE A 211 -1.98 8.63 -26.80
C PHE A 211 -1.84 10.15 -26.76
N PRO A 212 -2.33 10.94 -27.74
CA PRO A 212 -2.27 12.40 -27.69
C PRO A 212 -3.03 12.98 -26.49
N GLU A 213 -4.21 12.43 -26.16
CA GLU A 213 -4.97 12.87 -24.98
C GLU A 213 -4.29 12.43 -23.69
N ALA A 214 -3.75 11.19 -23.64
CA ALA A 214 -2.98 10.69 -22.52
C ALA A 214 -1.79 11.61 -22.20
N ARG A 215 -1.05 12.05 -23.21
CA ARG A 215 0.06 13.02 -23.10
C ARG A 215 -0.42 14.34 -22.52
N ARG A 216 -1.57 14.86 -22.98
CA ARG A 216 -2.16 16.10 -22.44
C ARG A 216 -2.56 15.96 -20.97
N MET A 217 -3.14 14.82 -20.60
CA MET A 217 -3.52 14.55 -19.22
C MET A 217 -2.30 14.42 -18.30
N LEU A 218 -1.25 13.76 -18.77
CA LEU A 218 0.01 13.65 -18.03
C LEU A 218 0.71 15.01 -17.91
N GLY A 219 0.70 15.81 -19.01
CA GLY A 219 1.22 17.17 -19.06
C GLY A 219 2.64 17.26 -18.50
N ASP A 220 2.83 18.15 -17.54
CA ASP A 220 4.12 18.44 -16.90
C ASP A 220 4.55 17.44 -15.80
N LEU A 221 3.73 16.44 -15.49
CA LEU A 221 4.03 15.50 -14.40
C LEU A 221 5.30 14.67 -14.65
N ALA A 222 5.54 14.27 -15.89
CA ALA A 222 6.75 13.53 -16.26
C ALA A 222 8.03 14.38 -16.13
N GLU A 223 7.92 15.70 -16.25
CA GLU A 223 9.05 16.63 -16.16
C GLU A 223 9.27 17.14 -14.74
N ASN A 224 8.20 17.55 -14.05
CA ASN A 224 8.25 18.24 -12.78
C ASN A 224 8.09 17.31 -11.56
N ALA A 225 7.18 16.34 -11.61
CA ALA A 225 6.96 15.43 -10.47
C ALA A 225 7.97 14.29 -10.41
N GLN A 226 8.57 13.92 -11.54
CA GLN A 226 9.59 12.86 -11.68
C GLN A 226 9.27 11.56 -10.92
N ASP A 227 8.00 11.28 -10.76
CA ASP A 227 7.50 10.07 -10.09
C ASP A 227 7.62 8.88 -11.05
N ALA A 228 8.05 7.73 -10.55
CA ALA A 228 8.29 6.52 -11.34
C ALA A 228 7.06 6.12 -12.19
N ARG A 229 5.84 6.31 -11.68
CA ARG A 229 4.59 6.00 -12.40
C ARG A 229 4.36 6.96 -13.56
N ALA A 230 4.55 8.27 -13.35
CA ALA A 230 4.43 9.27 -14.42
C ALA A 230 5.43 9.01 -15.55
N LEU A 231 6.68 8.68 -15.21
CA LEU A 231 7.73 8.39 -16.19
C LEU A 231 7.45 7.08 -16.96
N THR A 232 6.91 6.06 -16.27
CA THR A 232 6.50 4.81 -16.91
C THR A 232 5.34 5.01 -17.90
N LEU A 233 4.36 5.83 -17.52
CA LEU A 233 3.25 6.20 -18.42
C LEU A 233 3.75 6.97 -19.64
N MET A 234 4.74 7.86 -19.46
CA MET A 234 5.35 8.56 -20.58
C MET A 234 6.04 7.61 -21.55
N ALA A 235 6.77 6.60 -21.03
CA ALA A 235 7.35 5.55 -21.86
C ALA A 235 6.30 4.77 -22.66
N ALA A 236 5.15 4.48 -22.06
CA ALA A 236 4.04 3.80 -22.72
C ALA A 236 3.41 4.67 -23.83
N ILE A 237 3.26 5.97 -23.59
CA ILE A 237 2.77 6.94 -24.61
C ILE A 237 3.76 7.01 -25.78
N GLU A 238 5.05 7.19 -25.51
CA GLU A 238 6.08 7.24 -26.56
C GLU A 238 6.07 5.99 -27.45
N ARG A 239 5.94 4.80 -26.81
CA ARG A 239 5.83 3.55 -27.56
C ARG A 239 4.57 3.50 -28.41
N GLY A 240 3.43 3.93 -27.87
CA GLY A 240 2.17 3.95 -28.60
C GLY A 240 2.13 4.93 -29.76
N GLU A 241 2.86 6.05 -29.67
CA GLU A 241 3.03 7.04 -30.74
C GLU A 241 4.10 6.64 -31.78
N GLY A 242 4.80 5.49 -31.58
CA GLY A 242 5.79 4.98 -32.52
C GLY A 242 7.18 5.62 -32.38
N SER A 243 7.51 6.20 -31.25
CA SER A 243 8.85 6.69 -30.94
C SER A 243 9.88 5.56 -30.94
N SER A 244 11.14 5.88 -31.22
CA SER A 244 12.22 4.90 -31.23
C SER A 244 12.42 4.23 -29.85
N ASP A 245 12.88 2.97 -29.84
CA ASP A 245 13.17 2.24 -28.61
C ASP A 245 14.14 2.98 -27.68
N ALA A 246 15.09 3.73 -28.23
CA ALA A 246 16.02 4.54 -27.45
C ALA A 246 15.29 5.61 -26.60
N VAL A 247 14.24 6.25 -27.13
CA VAL A 247 13.42 7.21 -26.39
C VAL A 247 12.65 6.52 -25.28
N VAL A 248 12.00 5.40 -25.58
CA VAL A 248 11.25 4.60 -24.59
C VAL A 248 12.16 4.12 -23.46
N GLN A 249 13.34 3.58 -23.80
CA GLN A 249 14.35 3.14 -22.83
C GLN A 249 14.84 4.31 -21.96
N GLY A 250 15.02 5.50 -22.53
CA GLY A 250 15.40 6.71 -21.81
C GLY A 250 14.38 7.05 -20.69
N TRP A 251 13.09 6.99 -20.99
CA TRP A 251 12.03 7.21 -20.00
C TRP A 251 12.01 6.12 -18.92
N LEU A 252 12.14 4.84 -19.32
CA LEU A 252 12.18 3.72 -18.36
C LEU A 252 13.42 3.78 -17.45
N ALA A 253 14.58 4.14 -17.98
CA ALA A 253 15.79 4.31 -17.19
C ALA A 253 15.65 5.43 -16.14
N ARG A 254 14.97 6.54 -16.50
CA ARG A 254 14.62 7.59 -15.53
C ARG A 254 13.65 7.08 -14.46
N ALA A 255 12.63 6.28 -14.84
CA ALA A 255 11.65 5.73 -13.92
C ALA A 255 12.27 4.81 -12.86
N LEU A 256 13.33 4.07 -13.21
CA LEU A 256 14.03 3.19 -12.26
C LEU A 256 14.69 3.93 -11.08
N ASN A 257 15.14 5.16 -11.32
CA ASN A 257 15.82 5.99 -10.34
C ASN A 257 14.92 7.05 -9.72
N ALA A 258 13.67 7.13 -10.16
CA ALA A 258 12.70 8.11 -9.68
C ALA A 258 12.11 7.70 -8.32
N PRO A 259 11.74 8.66 -7.46
CA PRO A 259 11.01 8.37 -6.25
C PRO A 259 9.68 7.67 -6.59
N ARG A 260 9.27 6.78 -5.71
CA ARG A 260 7.92 6.22 -5.76
C ARG A 260 6.95 7.29 -5.27
N GLY A 261 5.81 7.42 -5.93
CA GLY A 261 4.76 8.34 -5.52
C GLY A 261 4.27 8.11 -4.10
N PRO A 262 3.13 8.70 -3.71
CA PRO A 262 2.55 8.51 -2.38
C PRO A 262 2.39 7.03 -2.03
N GLN A 263 2.59 6.70 -0.75
CA GLN A 263 2.50 5.36 -0.18
C GLN A 263 1.81 5.43 1.19
N TRP A 264 1.44 4.31 1.76
CA TRP A 264 0.96 4.26 3.14
C TRP A 264 2.14 4.45 4.09
N VAL A 265 2.21 5.59 4.75
CA VAL A 265 3.28 5.97 5.68
C VAL A 265 2.71 6.09 7.08
N CYS A 266 3.42 5.56 8.07
CA CYS A 266 3.05 5.72 9.47
C CYS A 266 3.48 7.10 9.99
N ASP A 267 2.55 7.93 10.42
CA ASP A 267 2.80 9.27 10.98
C ASP A 267 3.63 9.24 12.29
N CYS A 268 3.73 8.05 12.94
CA CYS A 268 4.45 7.90 14.20
C CYS A 268 5.94 7.53 14.01
N CYS A 269 6.26 6.68 13.03
CA CYS A 269 7.61 6.13 12.85
C CYS A 269 8.14 6.22 11.42
N ASN A 270 7.41 6.84 10.52
CA ASN A 270 7.72 7.00 9.09
C ASN A 270 7.95 5.66 8.34
N HIS A 271 7.52 4.53 8.93
CA HIS A 271 7.59 3.24 8.24
C HIS A 271 6.61 3.19 7.07
N ILE A 272 7.08 2.66 5.93
CA ILE A 272 6.30 2.55 4.70
C ILE A 272 5.65 1.16 4.65
N HIS A 273 4.35 1.13 4.40
CA HIS A 273 3.56 -0.08 4.24
C HIS A 273 3.11 -0.25 2.78
N ALA A 274 3.06 -1.50 2.32
CA ALA A 274 2.52 -1.84 1.00
C ALA A 274 1.01 -1.56 0.94
N ASP A 275 0.30 -1.99 1.98
CA ASP A 275 -1.15 -1.87 2.11
C ASP A 275 -1.52 -1.12 3.39
N TRP A 276 -2.75 -0.60 3.42
CA TRP A 276 -3.27 -0.01 4.64
C TRP A 276 -3.52 -1.07 5.72
N ALA A 277 -3.09 -0.75 6.94
CA ALA A 277 -3.35 -1.56 8.13
C ALA A 277 -3.86 -0.68 9.28
N PRO A 278 -4.73 -1.20 10.16
CA PRO A 278 -5.24 -0.44 11.32
C PRO A 278 -4.17 -0.19 12.37
N VAL A 279 -3.16 -1.04 12.41
CA VAL A 279 -2.02 -0.97 13.35
C VAL A 279 -0.73 -1.03 12.56
N CYS A 280 0.18 -0.12 12.82
CA CYS A 280 1.50 -0.13 12.19
C CYS A 280 2.29 -1.37 12.63
N GLU A 281 2.78 -2.15 11.68
CA GLU A 281 3.57 -3.37 11.94
C GLU A 281 4.88 -3.07 12.67
N HIS A 282 5.48 -1.91 12.42
CA HIS A 282 6.77 -1.53 13.00
C HIS A 282 6.65 -0.98 14.43
N CYS A 283 5.80 0.04 14.67
CA CYS A 283 5.70 0.70 15.98
C CYS A 283 4.44 0.33 16.76
N SER A 284 3.57 -0.50 16.19
CA SER A 284 2.31 -0.93 16.78
C SER A 284 1.37 0.22 17.18
N SER A 285 1.48 1.36 16.52
CA SER A 285 0.56 2.48 16.72
C SER A 285 -0.73 2.25 15.96
N PHE A 286 -1.86 2.61 16.57
CA PHE A 286 -3.21 2.44 16.02
C PHE A 286 -3.67 3.69 15.28
N ASP A 287 -4.25 3.53 14.06
CA ASP A 287 -4.80 4.58 13.19
C ASP A 287 -3.77 5.70 12.91
N THR A 288 -2.58 5.30 12.46
CA THR A 288 -1.46 6.22 12.17
C THR A 288 -0.96 6.12 10.73
N LEU A 289 -1.63 5.36 9.86
CA LEU A 289 -1.25 5.28 8.46
C LEU A 289 -1.97 6.36 7.64
N SER A 290 -1.18 7.17 6.95
CA SER A 290 -1.64 8.19 6.00
C SER A 290 -1.08 7.91 4.60
N TRP A 291 -1.80 8.34 3.57
CA TRP A 291 -1.36 8.26 2.18
C TRP A 291 -0.58 9.51 1.82
N ALA A 292 0.74 9.42 1.83
CA ALA A 292 1.64 10.55 1.63
C ALA A 292 2.92 10.14 0.89
N ALA A 293 3.61 11.12 0.32
CA ALA A 293 4.96 10.90 -0.17
C ALA A 293 5.90 10.70 1.03
N PRO A 294 6.68 9.60 1.09
CA PRO A 294 7.60 9.36 2.18
C PRO A 294 8.71 10.43 2.19
N GLU A 295 9.09 10.91 3.37
CA GLU A 295 10.12 11.93 3.54
C GLU A 295 11.52 11.46 3.15
N THR A 296 11.76 10.14 3.15
CA THR A 296 13.03 9.53 2.75
C THR A 296 12.80 8.39 1.75
N SER A 297 13.03 8.67 0.49
CA SER A 297 13.11 7.63 -0.53
C SER A 297 14.56 7.20 -0.79
N GLU A 298 15.35 7.02 0.24
CA GLU A 298 16.78 6.63 0.12
C GLU A 298 17.03 5.12 0.05
N THR A 299 16.07 4.32 -0.31
CA THR A 299 16.43 2.98 -0.80
C THR A 299 16.69 3.06 -2.30
N ALA A 300 17.88 3.51 -2.66
CA ALA A 300 18.43 3.24 -3.98
C ALA A 300 18.26 1.75 -4.24
N ILE A 301 17.41 1.41 -5.22
CA ILE A 301 17.15 0.02 -5.57
C ILE A 301 18.42 -0.51 -6.21
N THR A 302 19.30 -1.14 -5.42
CA THR A 302 20.43 -1.92 -5.91
C THR A 302 20.01 -3.01 -6.91
N THR A 303 18.73 -3.32 -6.94
CA THR A 303 18.08 -4.25 -7.89
C THR A 303 17.77 -3.64 -9.25
N GLY A 304 17.72 -2.30 -9.37
CA GLY A 304 17.32 -1.61 -10.62
C GLY A 304 18.20 -1.98 -11.81
N VAL A 305 19.52 -2.12 -11.59
CA VAL A 305 20.48 -2.53 -12.64
C VAL A 305 20.23 -3.96 -13.12
N ARG A 306 19.76 -4.87 -12.24
CA ARG A 306 19.45 -6.27 -12.59
C ARG A 306 18.17 -6.41 -13.41
N MET A 307 17.26 -5.44 -13.32
CA MET A 307 16.01 -5.43 -14.07
C MET A 307 16.15 -4.76 -15.45
N LEU A 308 17.26 -4.07 -15.72
CA LEU A 308 17.52 -3.40 -17.01
C LEU A 308 17.32 -4.32 -18.22
N PRO A 309 17.81 -5.56 -18.25
CA PRO A 309 17.61 -6.45 -19.39
C PRO A 309 16.14 -6.79 -19.66
N LEU A 310 15.31 -6.87 -18.63
CA LEU A 310 13.87 -7.15 -18.75
C LEU A 310 13.07 -5.93 -19.23
N ILE A 311 13.53 -4.72 -18.88
CA ILE A 311 12.87 -3.47 -19.21
C ILE A 311 13.27 -2.98 -20.59
N VAL A 312 14.53 -3.19 -20.97
CA VAL A 312 15.12 -2.75 -22.23
C VAL A 312 14.66 -3.60 -23.44
N GLY A 313 14.01 -4.73 -23.19
CA GLY A 313 13.63 -5.69 -24.23
C GLY A 313 14.84 -6.56 -24.67
N SER A 314 14.58 -7.66 -25.34
CA SER A 314 15.62 -8.43 -25.99
C SER A 314 16.32 -7.53 -27.02
N LEU A 315 17.63 -7.49 -26.95
CA LEU A 315 18.43 -6.95 -28.08
C LEU A 315 17.88 -7.59 -29.37
N PRO A 316 17.72 -6.83 -30.47
CA PRO A 316 17.39 -7.44 -31.73
C PRO A 316 18.37 -8.59 -31.97
N GLU A 317 17.83 -9.78 -32.29
CA GLU A 317 18.68 -10.87 -32.72
C GLU A 317 19.59 -10.33 -33.82
N PRO A 318 20.91 -10.56 -33.74
CA PRO A 318 21.79 -10.15 -34.84
C PRO A 318 21.18 -10.72 -36.11
N GLU A 319 20.92 -9.87 -37.10
CA GLU A 319 20.58 -10.35 -38.42
C GLU A 319 21.61 -11.38 -38.78
N VAL A 320 21.19 -12.64 -38.94
CA VAL A 320 22.02 -13.68 -39.51
C VAL A 320 22.25 -13.22 -40.95
N ILE A 321 23.37 -12.57 -41.19
CA ILE A 321 23.86 -12.34 -42.51
C ILE A 321 24.11 -13.77 -43.03
N ASN A 322 23.16 -14.28 -43.82
CA ASN A 322 23.43 -15.42 -44.66
C ASN A 322 24.44 -14.93 -45.73
N ASP A 323 25.70 -14.89 -45.35
CA ASP A 323 26.73 -15.00 -46.33
C ASP A 323 26.59 -16.43 -46.90
N ASP A 324 26.02 -16.49 -48.10
CA ASP A 324 26.18 -17.68 -48.96
C ASP A 324 27.67 -17.90 -49.14
N ILE A 325 28.26 -18.68 -48.22
CA ILE A 325 29.59 -19.23 -48.40
C ILE A 325 29.37 -20.33 -49.45
N GLU A 326 29.52 -19.98 -50.74
CA GLU A 326 29.79 -20.98 -51.77
C GLU A 326 30.92 -21.87 -51.28
N ASP A 327 30.67 -23.20 -51.31
CA ASP A 327 31.61 -24.26 -50.96
C ASP A 327 32.98 -24.04 -51.62
N ALA A 328 33.89 -23.38 -50.92
CA ALA A 328 35.30 -23.42 -51.27
C ALA A 328 35.85 -24.75 -50.83
N GLU A 329 35.98 -25.70 -51.76
CA GLU A 329 36.73 -26.95 -51.56
C GLU A 329 38.12 -26.58 -51.05
N VAL A 330 38.37 -26.86 -49.78
CA VAL A 330 39.71 -26.80 -49.22
C VAL A 330 40.48 -28.04 -49.69
N VAL A 331 41.23 -27.89 -50.78
CA VAL A 331 42.19 -28.87 -51.22
C VAL A 331 43.39 -28.79 -50.28
N VAL A 332 43.42 -29.69 -49.29
CA VAL A 332 44.56 -29.84 -48.41
C VAL A 332 45.55 -30.72 -49.17
N SER A 333 46.75 -30.20 -49.56
CA SER A 333 47.82 -30.97 -50.23
C SER A 333 48.44 -31.95 -49.23
N GLU A 334 48.72 -33.18 -49.71
CA GLU A 334 49.33 -34.27 -48.92
C GLU A 334 50.69 -33.91 -48.26
N ALA A 335 51.29 -32.80 -48.59
CA ALA A 335 52.54 -32.31 -48.03
C ALA A 335 52.43 -31.70 -46.61
N GLU A 336 51.24 -31.36 -46.13
CA GLU A 336 51.06 -30.79 -44.79
C GLU A 336 50.69 -31.77 -43.69
N LEU A 337 50.50 -33.07 -44.06
CA LEU A 337 50.16 -34.12 -43.12
C LEU A 337 51.39 -34.86 -42.56
N GLU A 338 52.61 -34.68 -43.13
CA GLU A 338 53.85 -35.36 -42.67
C GLU A 338 54.63 -34.56 -41.60
N GLY A 339 54.24 -33.35 -41.24
CA GLY A 339 54.95 -32.48 -40.29
C GLY A 339 54.53 -32.58 -38.80
N ALA A 340 53.55 -33.42 -38.48
CA ALA A 340 52.92 -33.39 -37.13
C ALA A 340 53.17 -34.67 -36.28
N THR A 341 54.26 -35.41 -36.55
CA THR A 341 54.70 -36.45 -35.61
C THR A 341 56.14 -36.22 -35.29
N VAL A 342 56.49 -35.98 -34.09
CA VAL A 342 57.69 -36.23 -33.27
C VAL A 342 57.91 -35.10 -32.28
N GLY A 343 57.79 -35.44 -31.04
CA GLY A 343 58.14 -34.54 -29.92
C GLY A 343 57.62 -35.05 -28.59
N GLU A 344 57.71 -36.37 -28.31
CA GLU A 344 57.67 -36.88 -26.94
C GLU A 344 59.01 -36.66 -26.23
N ALA A 345 58.89 -36.59 -24.89
CA ALA A 345 59.90 -36.75 -23.86
C ALA A 345 60.67 -35.42 -23.52
N GLU A 346 60.88 -35.07 -22.29
CA GLU A 346 61.20 -35.73 -21.03
C GLU A 346 61.18 -34.73 -19.89
N ALA A 347 60.68 -35.19 -18.79
CA ALA A 347 60.83 -34.87 -17.41
C ALA A 347 62.13 -34.12 -16.95
N LYS A 348 61.87 -33.13 -16.05
CA LYS A 348 62.42 -33.15 -14.70
C LYS A 348 61.75 -32.10 -13.83
#